data_b6291c53b29395b09cc2d14d046055bf
#
_entry.id   b6291c53b29395b09cc2d14d046055bf
#
_cell.length_a   1.000
_cell.length_b   1.000
_cell.length_c   1.000
_cell.angle_alpha   90.00
_cell.angle_beta   90.00
_cell.angle_gamma   90.00
#
_symmetry.space_group_name_H-M   'P 1'
#
loop_
_entity.id
_entity.type
_entity.pdbx_description
1 polymer ?
#
loop_
_entity_poly.entity_id
_entity_poly.type
_entity_poly.pdbx_seq_one_letter_code
_entity_poly.pdbx_strand_id
1 'polypeptide(L)'
;TADQVAYKKQLEADEKKLDAEIASITAKIKAEEASGVTPSNRYDGGTFKWPTTSTRITSPYGDTSDRTSPHKGVDIGAVRAGVSGDPVYAAYDGKVVIAHRQSEYYSTAGNYVMIYHGNGLYTRYLHLDSLNVSVGAQVTKGQKLGVMGNTGNSFGAHLHFDVMLDDGKTRQYVNPMPYFNK
;
A
#
# COMPACT_ATOMS: atom_id res chain seq x y z
N THR A 1 -19.21 16.93 17.08
CA THR A 1 -19.38 16.39 18.45
C THR A 1 -18.03 16.04 19.06
N ALA A 2 -17.94 15.88 20.38
CA ALA A 2 -16.71 15.46 21.07
C ALA A 2 -16.18 14.13 20.54
N ASP A 3 -17.07 13.19 20.22
CA ASP A 3 -16.71 11.88 19.65
C ASP A 3 -16.08 12.00 18.26
N GLN A 4 -16.55 12.92 17.41
CA GLN A 4 -15.94 13.17 16.09
C GLN A 4 -14.54 13.77 16.22
N VAL A 5 -14.31 14.64 17.20
CA VAL A 5 -12.99 15.21 17.47
C VAL A 5 -12.03 14.15 18.00
N ALA A 6 -12.49 13.29 18.92
CA ALA A 6 -11.70 12.17 19.45
C ALA A 6 -11.34 11.17 18.34
N TYR A 7 -12.30 10.82 17.49
CA TYR A 7 -12.08 9.92 16.35
C TYR A 7 -11.05 10.50 15.37
N LYS A 8 -11.19 11.78 14.99
CA LYS A 8 -10.23 12.44 14.12
C LYS A 8 -8.81 12.44 14.69
N LYS A 9 -8.67 12.74 16.00
CA LYS A 9 -7.39 12.72 16.70
C LYS A 9 -6.78 11.32 16.70
N GLN A 10 -7.59 10.27 16.83
CA GLN A 10 -7.13 8.89 16.77
C GLN A 10 -6.61 8.56 15.36
N LEU A 11 -7.33 8.95 14.31
CA LEU A 11 -6.88 8.75 12.92
C LEU A 11 -5.53 9.43 12.64
N GLU A 12 -5.37 10.67 13.09
CA GLU A 12 -4.11 11.42 12.93
C GLU A 12 -2.95 10.74 13.68
N ALA A 13 -3.21 10.19 14.87
CA ALA A 13 -2.21 9.47 15.65
C ALA A 13 -1.80 8.15 14.96
N ASP A 14 -2.75 7.43 14.37
CA ASP A 14 -2.50 6.18 13.66
C ASP A 14 -1.73 6.43 12.35
N GLU A 15 -2.07 7.48 11.58
CA GLU A 15 -1.30 7.90 10.41
C GLU A 15 0.15 8.23 10.77
N LYS A 16 0.37 8.98 11.85
CA LYS A 16 1.71 9.33 12.33
C LYS A 16 2.52 8.09 12.72
N LYS A 17 1.88 7.11 13.34
CA LYS A 17 2.51 5.82 13.68
C LYS A 17 2.94 5.06 12.42
N LEU A 18 2.06 4.98 11.43
CA LEU A 18 2.33 4.34 10.16
C LEU A 18 3.48 5.02 9.42
N ASP A 19 3.49 6.35 9.36
CA ASP A 19 4.58 7.12 8.75
C ASP A 19 5.93 6.89 9.44
N ALA A 20 5.94 6.78 10.78
CA ALA A 20 7.15 6.47 11.54
C ALA A 20 7.66 5.04 11.28
N GLU A 21 6.76 4.06 11.16
CA GLU A 21 7.10 2.68 10.80
C GLU A 21 7.75 2.63 9.41
N ILE A 22 7.12 3.26 8.41
CA ILE A 22 7.64 3.34 7.05
C ILE A 22 9.02 4.03 7.05
N ALA A 23 9.20 5.14 7.78
CA ALA A 23 10.48 5.83 7.87
C ALA A 23 11.59 4.93 8.46
N SER A 24 11.27 4.15 9.49
CA SER A 24 12.21 3.19 10.08
C SER A 24 12.62 2.10 9.09
N ILE A 25 11.68 1.58 8.33
CA ILE A 25 11.93 0.52 7.34
C ILE A 25 12.75 1.06 6.17
N THR A 26 12.41 2.22 5.63
CA THR A 26 13.16 2.84 4.53
C THR A 26 14.59 3.18 4.94
N ALA A 27 14.81 3.64 6.18
CA ALA A 27 16.14 3.88 6.71
C ALA A 27 16.99 2.59 6.81
N LYS A 28 16.39 1.47 7.25
CA LYS A 28 17.07 0.17 7.29
C LYS A 28 17.46 -0.32 5.89
N ILE A 29 16.55 -0.23 4.93
CA ILE A 29 16.82 -0.62 3.53
C ILE A 29 17.97 0.21 2.96
N LYS A 30 17.98 1.52 3.19
CA LYS A 30 19.06 2.41 2.76
C LYS A 30 20.43 2.04 3.38
N ALA A 31 20.43 1.69 4.66
CA ALA A 31 21.64 1.24 5.33
C ALA A 31 22.16 -0.10 4.76
N GLU A 32 21.26 -1.04 4.46
CA GLU A 32 21.59 -2.31 3.80
C GLU A 32 22.19 -2.07 2.40
N GLU A 33 21.56 -1.21 1.59
CA GLU A 33 22.07 -0.85 0.25
C GLU A 33 23.46 -0.16 0.33
N ALA A 34 23.66 0.74 1.28
CA ALA A 34 24.93 1.43 1.48
C ALA A 34 26.04 0.48 1.93
N SER A 35 25.71 -0.63 2.59
CA SER A 35 26.67 -1.68 2.97
C SER A 35 26.98 -2.67 1.83
N GLY A 36 26.45 -2.43 0.63
CA GLY A 36 26.70 -3.28 -0.56
C GLY A 36 25.75 -4.47 -0.69
N VAL A 37 24.73 -4.59 0.18
CA VAL A 37 23.63 -5.55 0.01
C VAL A 37 22.72 -5.03 -1.09
N THR A 38 22.92 -5.53 -2.30
CA THR A 38 22.09 -5.17 -3.45
C THR A 38 20.77 -5.95 -3.37
N PRO A 39 19.58 -5.29 -3.44
CA PRO A 39 18.33 -6.01 -3.59
C PRO A 39 18.40 -6.91 -4.83
N SER A 40 17.95 -8.16 -4.69
CA SER A 40 17.94 -9.12 -5.80
C SER A 40 17.05 -8.70 -6.97
N ASN A 41 16.08 -7.83 -6.68
CA ASN A 41 15.09 -7.33 -7.64
C ASN A 41 15.09 -5.80 -7.60
N ARG A 42 15.57 -5.17 -8.66
CA ARG A 42 15.48 -3.73 -8.87
C ARG A 42 14.46 -3.44 -9.96
N TYR A 43 13.59 -2.47 -9.71
CA TYR A 43 12.68 -1.96 -10.72
C TYR A 43 13.48 -1.40 -11.92
N ASP A 44 13.25 -1.95 -13.08
CA ASP A 44 13.96 -1.67 -14.33
C ASP A 44 13.19 -0.71 -15.27
N GLY A 45 12.06 -0.17 -14.79
CA GLY A 45 11.17 0.68 -15.60
C GLY A 45 10.04 -0.08 -16.29
N GLY A 46 9.92 -1.38 -16.07
CA GLY A 46 8.89 -2.22 -16.69
C GLY A 46 7.46 -1.90 -16.27
N THR A 47 6.49 -2.38 -17.06
CA THR A 47 5.06 -2.18 -16.82
C THR A 47 4.58 -2.93 -15.58
N PHE A 48 3.83 -2.26 -14.71
CA PHE A 48 3.16 -2.89 -13.58
C PHE A 48 2.00 -3.78 -14.06
N LYS A 49 1.78 -4.87 -13.34
CA LYS A 49 0.54 -5.64 -13.43
C LYS A 49 -0.54 -4.95 -12.60
N TRP A 50 -1.75 -4.86 -13.14
CA TRP A 50 -2.92 -4.38 -12.41
C TRP A 50 -3.15 -5.25 -11.17
N PRO A 51 -3.35 -4.64 -9.98
CA PRO A 51 -3.17 -5.33 -8.70
C PRO A 51 -4.38 -6.17 -8.24
N THR A 52 -5.45 -6.23 -9.02
CA THR A 52 -6.64 -7.03 -8.70
C THR A 52 -7.40 -7.41 -9.98
N THR A 53 -8.49 -8.15 -9.87
CA THR A 53 -9.36 -8.52 -11.00
C THR A 53 -10.34 -7.43 -11.38
N SER A 54 -10.75 -6.57 -10.43
CA SER A 54 -11.63 -5.43 -10.71
C SER A 54 -10.88 -4.30 -11.42
N THR A 55 -11.52 -3.65 -12.38
CA THR A 55 -11.02 -2.43 -13.04
C THR A 55 -11.79 -1.17 -12.62
N ARG A 56 -12.68 -1.30 -11.64
CA ARG A 56 -13.60 -0.25 -11.21
C ARG A 56 -12.90 0.72 -10.24
N ILE A 57 -12.35 1.82 -10.74
CA ILE A 57 -11.79 2.89 -9.90
C ILE A 57 -12.94 3.64 -9.24
N THR A 58 -12.96 3.67 -7.91
CA THR A 58 -13.96 4.36 -7.08
C THR A 58 -13.47 5.70 -6.56
N SER A 59 -12.15 5.88 -6.44
CA SER A 59 -11.51 7.17 -6.11
C SER A 59 -10.13 7.24 -6.79
N PRO A 60 -9.91 8.18 -7.70
CA PRO A 60 -8.64 8.33 -8.40
C PRO A 60 -7.57 8.99 -7.52
N TYR A 61 -6.31 8.91 -7.95
CA TYR A 61 -5.21 9.66 -7.35
C TYR A 61 -5.49 11.17 -7.44
N GLY A 62 -5.22 11.88 -6.33
CA GLY A 62 -5.42 13.32 -6.23
C GLY A 62 -6.88 13.74 -5.98
N ASP A 63 -7.80 12.78 -5.86
CA ASP A 63 -9.20 13.06 -5.49
C ASP A 63 -9.27 13.81 -4.15
N THR A 64 -10.02 14.93 -4.13
CA THR A 64 -10.25 15.77 -2.96
C THR A 64 -11.70 15.77 -2.49
N SER A 65 -12.58 15.04 -3.18
CA SER A 65 -13.98 14.88 -2.76
C SER A 65 -14.00 14.14 -1.42
N ASP A 66 -14.72 14.71 -0.44
CA ASP A 66 -14.90 14.16 0.91
C ASP A 66 -13.59 13.90 1.70
N ARG A 67 -12.47 14.55 1.33
CA ARG A 67 -11.15 14.38 1.93
C ARG A 67 -10.54 15.71 2.39
N THR A 68 -9.78 15.66 3.48
CA THR A 68 -9.02 16.82 3.99
C THR A 68 -7.68 17.01 3.27
N SER A 69 -7.20 15.99 2.56
CA SER A 69 -5.97 16.01 1.76
C SER A 69 -6.18 15.20 0.48
N PRO A 70 -5.45 15.53 -0.61
CA PRO A 70 -5.54 14.77 -1.85
C PRO A 70 -5.26 13.27 -1.66
N HIS A 71 -5.99 12.42 -2.37
CA HIS A 71 -5.85 10.98 -2.33
C HIS A 71 -4.46 10.55 -2.79
N LYS A 72 -3.74 9.81 -1.96
CA LYS A 72 -2.34 9.40 -2.20
C LYS A 72 -2.19 8.21 -3.16
N GLY A 73 -3.29 7.56 -3.53
CA GLY A 73 -3.32 6.37 -4.39
C GLY A 73 -4.56 6.31 -5.26
N VAL A 74 -4.95 5.10 -5.63
CA VAL A 74 -6.21 4.80 -6.29
C VAL A 74 -7.00 3.80 -5.46
N ASP A 75 -8.31 4.01 -5.31
CA ASP A 75 -9.20 3.04 -4.72
C ASP A 75 -9.88 2.23 -5.83
N ILE A 76 -9.72 0.92 -5.78
CA ILE A 76 -10.28 -0.02 -6.75
C ILE A 76 -11.36 -0.82 -6.02
N GLY A 77 -12.61 -0.54 -6.33
CA GLY A 77 -13.75 -1.21 -5.74
C GLY A 77 -13.84 -2.68 -6.17
N ALA A 78 -14.41 -3.53 -5.33
CA ALA A 78 -14.59 -4.94 -5.60
C ALA A 78 -15.36 -5.21 -6.92
N VAL A 79 -15.12 -6.34 -7.57
CA VAL A 79 -15.88 -6.78 -8.77
C VAL A 79 -17.38 -6.72 -8.50
N ARG A 80 -17.80 -7.26 -7.36
CA ARG A 80 -19.16 -7.09 -6.87
C ARG A 80 -19.18 -6.07 -5.74
N ALA A 81 -19.83 -4.93 -5.99
CA ALA A 81 -19.82 -3.79 -5.06
C ALA A 81 -20.16 -4.22 -3.63
N GLY A 82 -19.32 -3.81 -2.67
CA GLY A 82 -19.49 -4.10 -1.25
C GLY A 82 -19.11 -5.52 -0.81
N VAL A 83 -18.69 -6.40 -1.73
CA VAL A 83 -18.35 -7.80 -1.42
C VAL A 83 -16.83 -7.98 -1.43
N SER A 84 -16.25 -8.34 -0.28
CA SER A 84 -14.85 -8.71 -0.13
C SER A 84 -14.54 -10.05 -0.82
N GLY A 85 -13.26 -10.31 -1.10
CA GLY A 85 -12.78 -11.61 -1.57
C GLY A 85 -12.05 -11.60 -2.91
N ASP A 86 -12.03 -10.48 -3.64
CA ASP A 86 -11.26 -10.37 -4.88
C ASP A 86 -9.77 -10.54 -4.59
N PRO A 87 -9.03 -11.29 -5.43
CA PRO A 87 -7.60 -11.50 -5.22
C PRO A 87 -6.82 -10.20 -5.41
N VAL A 88 -5.76 -10.05 -4.61
CA VAL A 88 -4.80 -8.95 -4.72
C VAL A 88 -3.44 -9.50 -5.10
N TYR A 89 -2.80 -8.87 -6.08
CA TYR A 89 -1.57 -9.31 -6.71
C TYR A 89 -0.46 -8.27 -6.60
N ALA A 90 0.79 -8.74 -6.51
CA ALA A 90 1.97 -7.89 -6.62
C ALA A 90 2.03 -7.20 -7.99
N ALA A 91 2.13 -5.88 -7.99
CA ALA A 91 2.23 -5.10 -9.22
C ALA A 91 3.56 -5.33 -9.95
N TYR A 92 4.62 -5.62 -9.21
CA TYR A 92 5.96 -5.89 -9.73
C TYR A 92 6.75 -6.79 -8.79
N ASP A 93 7.90 -7.30 -9.26
CA ASP A 93 8.85 -8.09 -8.45
C ASP A 93 9.37 -7.25 -7.27
N GLY A 94 9.58 -7.87 -6.12
CA GLY A 94 10.10 -7.15 -4.97
C GLY A 94 10.17 -7.97 -3.69
N LYS A 95 10.55 -7.28 -2.62
CA LYS A 95 10.62 -7.84 -1.26
C LYS A 95 9.50 -7.25 -0.40
N VAL A 96 8.74 -8.08 0.27
CA VAL A 96 7.74 -7.65 1.25
C VAL A 96 8.46 -7.05 2.45
N VAL A 97 8.21 -5.78 2.73
CA VAL A 97 8.83 -5.03 3.83
C VAL A 97 7.86 -4.73 4.96
N ILE A 98 6.55 -4.75 4.69
CA ILE A 98 5.48 -4.75 5.68
C ILE A 98 4.44 -5.79 5.28
N ALA A 99 3.95 -6.57 6.26
CA ALA A 99 2.82 -7.48 6.14
C ALA A 99 2.03 -7.40 7.46
N HIS A 100 1.24 -6.32 7.59
CA HIS A 100 0.54 -5.96 8.81
C HIS A 100 -0.84 -6.63 8.88
N ARG A 101 -1.16 -7.23 10.03
CA ARG A 101 -2.46 -7.83 10.32
C ARG A 101 -3.15 -7.04 11.43
N GLN A 102 -4.37 -6.60 11.19
CA GLN A 102 -5.15 -5.80 12.16
C GLN A 102 -5.43 -6.56 13.46
N SER A 103 -5.35 -7.90 13.44
CA SER A 103 -5.41 -8.73 14.65
C SER A 103 -4.24 -8.49 15.62
N GLU A 104 -3.12 -7.93 15.15
CA GLU A 104 -1.93 -7.63 15.95
C GLU A 104 -2.03 -6.24 16.60
N TYR A 105 -2.50 -5.24 15.87
CA TYR A 105 -2.90 -3.93 16.37
C TYR A 105 -3.79 -3.19 15.35
N TYR A 106 -4.64 -2.28 15.82
CA TYR A 106 -5.49 -1.47 14.93
C TYR A 106 -4.64 -0.48 14.11
N SER A 107 -4.96 -0.35 12.83
CA SER A 107 -4.39 0.64 11.93
C SER A 107 -5.47 1.16 10.97
N THR A 108 -5.41 2.45 10.63
CA THR A 108 -6.27 3.04 9.59
C THR A 108 -6.10 2.35 8.24
N ALA A 109 -4.91 1.84 7.95
CA ALA A 109 -4.61 1.05 6.76
C ALA A 109 -5.26 -0.35 6.76
N GLY A 110 -5.72 -0.83 7.92
CA GLY A 110 -6.21 -2.19 8.08
C GLY A 110 -5.11 -3.23 7.91
N ASN A 111 -5.47 -4.40 7.42
CA ASN A 111 -4.47 -5.35 6.94
C ASN A 111 -3.83 -4.81 5.68
N TYR A 112 -2.51 -4.73 5.63
CA TYR A 112 -1.83 -4.21 4.45
C TYR A 112 -0.47 -4.84 4.19
N VAL A 113 -0.07 -4.78 2.92
CA VAL A 113 1.25 -5.20 2.43
C VAL A 113 1.96 -4.01 1.83
N MET A 114 3.26 -3.89 2.10
CA MET A 114 4.16 -2.96 1.42
C MET A 114 5.30 -3.75 0.80
N ILE A 115 5.57 -3.49 -0.48
CA ILE A 115 6.62 -4.15 -1.26
C ILE A 115 7.65 -3.11 -1.67
N TYR A 116 8.92 -3.42 -1.43
CA TYR A 116 10.07 -2.69 -1.96
C TYR A 116 10.53 -3.30 -3.28
N HIS A 117 10.65 -2.47 -4.32
CA HIS A 117 11.02 -2.85 -5.68
C HIS A 117 12.46 -2.44 -6.07
N GLY A 118 13.23 -1.92 -5.11
CA GLY A 118 14.53 -1.31 -5.38
C GLY A 118 14.45 0.15 -5.80
N ASN A 119 15.58 0.84 -5.80
CA ASN A 119 15.71 2.25 -6.23
C ASN A 119 14.77 3.23 -5.53
N GLY A 120 14.37 2.95 -4.27
CA GLY A 120 13.46 3.79 -3.50
C GLY A 120 11.99 3.69 -3.94
N LEU A 121 11.63 2.71 -4.77
CA LEU A 121 10.26 2.49 -5.24
C LEU A 121 9.55 1.47 -4.35
N TYR A 122 8.34 1.82 -3.92
CA TYR A 122 7.46 0.98 -3.10
C TYR A 122 6.04 0.98 -3.65
N THR A 123 5.34 -0.14 -3.44
CA THR A 123 3.87 -0.22 -3.61
C THR A 123 3.22 -0.67 -2.32
N ARG A 124 2.01 -0.14 -2.04
CA ARG A 124 1.22 -0.53 -0.88
C ARG A 124 -0.16 -1.00 -1.30
N TYR A 125 -0.67 -1.96 -0.55
CA TYR A 125 -1.94 -2.66 -0.78
C TYR A 125 -2.69 -2.69 0.54
N LEU A 126 -3.69 -1.80 0.72
CA LEU A 126 -4.37 -1.54 1.99
C LEU A 126 -5.78 -2.15 2.00
N HIS A 127 -6.34 -2.23 3.21
CA HIS A 127 -7.72 -2.67 3.50
C HIS A 127 -7.99 -4.13 3.16
N LEU A 128 -6.94 -4.97 3.17
CA LEU A 128 -7.05 -6.39 2.84
C LEU A 128 -7.87 -7.16 3.90
N ASP A 129 -8.54 -8.22 3.49
CA ASP A 129 -9.21 -9.16 4.38
C ASP A 129 -8.20 -10.15 4.98
N SER A 130 -7.34 -10.70 4.13
CA SER A 130 -6.28 -11.62 4.54
C SER A 130 -5.01 -11.46 3.71
N LEU A 131 -3.87 -11.89 4.28
CA LEU A 131 -2.55 -11.86 3.67
C LEU A 131 -2.02 -13.28 3.44
N ASN A 132 -1.43 -13.50 2.25
CA ASN A 132 -0.76 -14.74 1.86
C ASN A 132 0.78 -14.63 1.92
N VAL A 133 1.31 -13.50 2.38
CA VAL A 133 2.74 -13.22 2.43
C VAL A 133 3.15 -12.74 3.82
N SER A 134 4.45 -12.80 4.09
CA SER A 134 5.07 -12.32 5.33
C SER A 134 6.25 -11.41 5.02
N VAL A 135 6.66 -10.60 5.99
CA VAL A 135 7.85 -9.74 5.89
C VAL A 135 9.07 -10.56 5.52
N GLY A 136 9.88 -10.06 4.58
CA GLY A 136 11.08 -10.72 4.05
C GLY A 136 10.83 -11.60 2.83
N ALA A 137 9.57 -11.95 2.52
CA ALA A 137 9.26 -12.76 1.35
C ALA A 137 9.62 -12.05 0.05
N GLN A 138 10.28 -12.77 -0.87
CA GLN A 138 10.45 -12.34 -2.25
C GLN A 138 9.15 -12.67 -3.01
N VAL A 139 8.66 -11.71 -3.76
CA VAL A 139 7.45 -11.87 -4.58
C VAL A 139 7.74 -11.52 -6.03
N THR A 140 7.06 -12.20 -6.93
CA THR A 140 7.12 -11.93 -8.36
C THR A 140 5.88 -11.17 -8.81
N LYS A 141 6.01 -10.41 -9.89
CA LYS A 141 4.91 -9.69 -10.55
C LYS A 141 3.74 -10.64 -10.82
N GLY A 142 2.58 -10.29 -10.29
CA GLY A 142 1.37 -11.10 -10.41
C GLY A 142 1.20 -12.19 -9.36
N GLN A 143 2.14 -12.35 -8.43
CA GLN A 143 1.96 -13.25 -7.30
C GLN A 143 0.84 -12.76 -6.38
N LYS A 144 -0.02 -13.68 -5.92
CA LYS A 144 -1.10 -13.35 -4.99
C LYS A 144 -0.53 -12.94 -3.63
N LEU A 145 -0.93 -11.75 -3.15
CA LEU A 145 -0.55 -11.20 -1.85
C LEU A 145 -1.59 -11.44 -0.76
N GLY A 146 -2.84 -11.55 -1.16
CA GLY A 146 -3.97 -11.68 -0.26
C GLY A 146 -5.29 -11.52 -0.99
N VAL A 147 -6.32 -11.11 -0.25
CA VAL A 147 -7.64 -10.80 -0.80
C VAL A 147 -8.10 -9.42 -0.35
N MET A 148 -8.84 -8.75 -1.23
CA MET A 148 -9.48 -7.46 -0.99
C MET A 148 -10.50 -7.59 0.13
N GLY A 149 -10.50 -6.61 1.04
CA GLY A 149 -11.38 -6.56 2.19
C GLY A 149 -11.97 -5.18 2.43
N ASN A 150 -12.31 -4.94 3.70
CA ASN A 150 -12.88 -3.69 4.20
C ASN A 150 -12.33 -3.39 5.61
N THR A 151 -11.06 -3.69 5.85
CA THR A 151 -10.39 -3.52 7.16
C THR A 151 -9.82 -2.11 7.31
N GLY A 152 -9.61 -1.68 8.56
CA GLY A 152 -9.12 -0.34 8.86
C GLY A 152 -10.17 0.75 8.65
N ASN A 153 -9.74 1.95 8.27
CA ASN A 153 -10.63 3.06 7.97
C ASN A 153 -11.16 2.95 6.52
N SER A 154 -12.17 2.12 6.33
CA SER A 154 -12.75 1.79 5.03
C SER A 154 -14.28 1.72 5.12
N PHE A 155 -14.97 2.24 4.12
CA PHE A 155 -16.45 2.34 4.06
C PHE A 155 -17.08 1.38 3.04
N GLY A 156 -16.34 0.38 2.59
CA GLY A 156 -16.81 -0.61 1.63
C GLY A 156 -15.65 -1.42 1.05
N ALA A 157 -15.91 -2.62 0.57
CA ALA A 157 -14.88 -3.49 0.02
C ALA A 157 -14.16 -2.83 -1.17
N HIS A 158 -12.88 -2.52 -1.00
CA HIS A 158 -12.00 -1.96 -2.02
C HIS A 158 -10.53 -2.26 -1.71
N LEU A 159 -9.69 -2.15 -2.72
CA LEU A 159 -8.24 -2.09 -2.59
C LEU A 159 -7.80 -0.63 -2.71
N HIS A 160 -7.17 -0.08 -1.68
CA HIS A 160 -6.36 1.12 -1.86
C HIS A 160 -4.97 0.68 -2.33
N PHE A 161 -4.59 1.15 -3.51
CA PHE A 161 -3.27 0.90 -4.10
C PHE A 161 -2.53 2.21 -4.29
N ASP A 162 -1.31 2.31 -3.78
CA ASP A 162 -0.46 3.47 -4.01
C ASP A 162 0.97 3.11 -4.39
N VAL A 163 1.63 4.08 -5.02
CA VAL A 163 3.04 4.05 -5.39
C VAL A 163 3.75 5.15 -4.62
N MET A 164 4.79 4.76 -3.90
CA MET A 164 5.58 5.66 -3.07
C MET A 164 7.03 5.66 -3.54
N LEU A 165 7.59 6.85 -3.68
CA LEU A 165 9.02 7.07 -3.88
C LEU A 165 9.62 7.59 -2.57
N ASP A 166 10.69 6.95 -2.09
CA ASP A 166 11.41 7.37 -0.89
C ASP A 166 12.91 7.16 -1.10
N ASP A 167 13.65 8.26 -1.20
CA ASP A 167 15.10 8.26 -1.37
C ASP A 167 15.86 8.31 -0.05
N GLY A 168 15.15 8.20 1.08
CA GLY A 168 15.67 8.32 2.44
C GLY A 168 15.78 9.77 2.94
N LYS A 169 15.52 10.77 2.11
CA LYS A 169 15.43 12.20 2.47
C LYS A 169 14.04 12.75 2.24
N THR A 170 13.44 12.40 1.11
CA THR A 170 12.11 12.84 0.71
C THR A 170 11.24 11.63 0.41
N ARG A 171 10.00 11.68 0.87
CA ARG A 171 8.96 10.72 0.58
C ARG A 171 7.83 11.40 -0.18
N GLN A 172 7.39 10.80 -1.27
CA GLN A 172 6.25 11.28 -2.04
C GLN A 172 5.41 10.12 -2.56
N TYR A 173 4.10 10.33 -2.59
CA TYR A 173 3.16 9.46 -3.28
C TYR A 173 2.94 10.01 -4.67
N VAL A 174 2.98 9.13 -5.67
CA VAL A 174 2.86 9.50 -7.07
C VAL A 174 1.66 8.80 -7.71
N ASN A 175 1.14 9.38 -8.79
CA ASN A 175 0.03 8.77 -9.53
C ASN A 175 0.41 7.36 -10.01
N PRO A 176 -0.31 6.30 -9.58
CA PRO A 176 -0.01 4.93 -9.99
C PRO A 176 -0.27 4.64 -11.47
N MET A 177 -1.20 5.36 -12.09
CA MET A 177 -1.70 5.02 -13.43
C MET A 177 -0.63 4.94 -14.53
N PRO A 178 0.38 5.84 -14.57
CA PRO A 178 1.46 5.75 -15.58
C PRO A 178 2.29 4.46 -15.51
N TYR A 179 2.33 3.78 -14.36
CA TYR A 179 3.08 2.53 -14.22
C TYR A 179 2.41 1.34 -14.92
N PHE A 180 1.12 1.41 -15.19
CA PHE A 180 0.34 0.37 -15.88
C PHE A 180 0.34 0.52 -17.41
N ASN A 181 0.83 1.62 -17.94
CA ASN A 181 0.76 1.97 -19.38
C ASN A 181 2.14 2.17 -20.01
N LYS A 182 3.18 1.52 -19.48
CA LYS A 182 4.54 1.59 -20.00
C LYS A 182 4.80 0.54 -21.07
#